data_a6720774ae9cbc09e71235f5f6c10632
#
_entry.id   a6720774ae9cbc09e71235f5f6c10632
#
_cell.length_a   1.000
_cell.length_b   1.000
_cell.length_c   1.000
_cell.angle_alpha   90.00
_cell.angle_beta   90.00
_cell.angle_gamma   90.00
#
_symmetry.space_group_name_H-M   'P 1'
#
loop_
_entity.id
_entity.type
_entity.pdbx_description
1 polymer ?
#
loop_
_entity_poly.entity_id
_entity_poly.type
_entity_poly.pdbx_seq_one_letter_code
_entity_poly.pdbx_strand_id
1 'polypeptide(L)'
;MLMASPPLASEKERESNETIKIRKPYNPTDMENKKHYNVVAAVVVDDGKYLCMQRCRSQYAYITEHWEFPGGKVEEGETDHHTLLREIKEEMDWDIYVGRKLGSVIQEYPDFCITLTAYLCKGGDKAFKLLDHLDYKWLAREELDALNWTEGDRKLLALLP
;
A
#
# COMPACT_ATOMS: atom_id res chain seq x y z
N MET A 1 0.98 6.67 54.69
CA MET A 1 -0.19 6.15 53.94
C MET A 1 0.30 5.49 52.67
N LEU A 2 0.37 4.18 52.68
CA LEU A 2 0.73 3.41 51.49
C LEU A 2 -0.54 3.24 50.63
N MET A 3 -0.56 3.86 49.46
CA MET A 3 -1.61 3.60 48.46
C MET A 3 -1.38 2.18 47.89
N ALA A 4 -2.36 1.31 48.05
CA ALA A 4 -2.35 -0.01 47.45
C ALA A 4 -2.45 0.13 45.92
N SER A 5 -1.54 -0.51 45.20
CA SER A 5 -1.60 -0.66 43.76
C SER A 5 -2.88 -1.44 43.40
N PRO A 6 -3.57 -1.08 42.31
CA PRO A 6 -4.71 -1.87 41.88
C PRO A 6 -4.27 -3.31 41.51
N PRO A 7 -5.10 -4.32 41.72
CA PRO A 7 -4.77 -5.69 41.38
C PRO A 7 -4.55 -5.83 39.88
N LEU A 8 -3.48 -6.54 39.51
CA LEU A 8 -3.24 -6.94 38.13
C LEU A 8 -4.42 -7.78 37.65
N ALA A 9 -4.97 -7.43 36.51
CA ALA A 9 -6.03 -8.18 35.85
C ALA A 9 -5.60 -9.66 35.71
N SER A 10 -6.51 -10.57 36.08
CA SER A 10 -6.23 -12.00 36.06
C SER A 10 -5.96 -12.49 34.64
N GLU A 11 -5.12 -13.51 34.48
CA GLU A 11 -4.76 -14.12 33.18
C GLU A 11 -5.99 -14.54 32.36
N LYS A 12 -7.13 -14.78 33.00
CA LYS A 12 -8.40 -15.11 32.33
C LYS A 12 -9.00 -13.98 31.51
N GLU A 13 -8.69 -12.71 31.80
CA GLU A 13 -9.18 -11.56 31.01
C GLU A 13 -8.32 -11.29 29.77
N ARG A 14 -7.12 -11.86 29.69
CA ARG A 14 -6.24 -11.73 28.52
C ARG A 14 -6.56 -12.73 27.41
N GLU A 15 -7.17 -13.85 27.70
CA GLU A 15 -7.52 -14.89 26.71
C GLU A 15 -8.79 -14.57 25.91
N SER A 16 -9.61 -13.60 26.32
CA SER A 16 -10.87 -13.30 25.65
C SER A 16 -10.78 -12.36 24.45
N ASN A 17 -9.60 -11.84 24.10
CA ASN A 17 -9.41 -10.88 23.01
C ASN A 17 -8.66 -11.42 21.78
N GLU A 18 -8.18 -12.66 21.81
CA GLU A 18 -7.73 -13.35 20.61
C GLU A 18 -8.92 -14.12 19.98
N THR A 19 -9.84 -13.36 19.40
CA THR A 19 -10.76 -13.96 18.44
C THR A 19 -9.93 -14.38 17.23
N ILE A 20 -9.50 -15.64 17.19
CA ILE A 20 -9.03 -16.28 15.96
C ILE A 20 -10.18 -16.08 14.96
N LYS A 21 -10.02 -15.16 14.03
CA LYS A 21 -10.92 -15.04 12.89
C LYS A 21 -10.72 -16.30 12.07
N ILE A 22 -11.53 -17.33 12.37
CA ILE A 22 -11.65 -18.52 11.55
C ILE A 22 -11.93 -18.01 10.14
N ARG A 23 -11.03 -18.29 9.19
CA ARG A 23 -11.27 -17.99 7.79
C ARG A 23 -12.58 -18.65 7.42
N LYS A 24 -13.56 -17.85 7.05
CA LYS A 24 -14.81 -18.39 6.51
C LYS A 24 -14.46 -19.31 5.35
N PRO A 25 -15.10 -20.50 5.27
CA PRO A 25 -14.89 -21.36 4.11
C PRO A 25 -15.18 -20.57 2.83
N TYR A 26 -14.37 -20.80 1.80
CA TYR A 26 -14.52 -20.18 0.49
C TYR A 26 -15.95 -20.39 -0.02
N ASN A 27 -16.65 -19.32 -0.25
CA ASN A 27 -17.96 -19.33 -0.87
C ASN A 27 -17.89 -18.51 -2.19
N PRO A 28 -18.16 -19.12 -3.35
CA PRO A 28 -18.13 -18.41 -4.63
C PRO A 28 -19.02 -17.17 -4.68
N THR A 29 -20.10 -17.13 -3.89
CA THR A 29 -21.00 -15.98 -3.77
C THR A 29 -20.36 -14.78 -3.04
N ASP A 30 -19.32 -15.00 -2.23
CA ASP A 30 -18.62 -13.90 -1.54
C ASP A 30 -17.76 -13.05 -2.51
N MET A 31 -17.45 -13.58 -3.69
CA MET A 31 -16.73 -12.84 -4.74
C MET A 31 -17.60 -11.77 -5.40
N GLU A 32 -18.91 -11.97 -5.51
CA GLU A 32 -19.82 -11.02 -6.14
C GLU A 32 -20.07 -9.76 -5.31
N ASN A 33 -19.74 -9.77 -4.00
CA ASN A 33 -20.01 -8.68 -3.06
C ASN A 33 -18.78 -7.91 -2.60
N LYS A 34 -17.57 -8.26 -3.05
CA LYS A 34 -16.37 -7.50 -2.68
C LYS A 34 -16.33 -6.16 -3.41
N LYS A 35 -15.98 -5.09 -2.66
CA LYS A 35 -15.68 -3.81 -3.27
C LYS A 35 -14.49 -3.93 -4.20
N HIS A 36 -14.61 -3.36 -5.38
CA HIS A 36 -13.56 -3.22 -6.36
C HIS A 36 -13.09 -1.78 -6.42
N TYR A 37 -11.79 -1.57 -6.25
CA TYR A 37 -11.18 -0.24 -6.34
C TYR A 37 -10.25 -0.16 -7.55
N ASN A 38 -10.30 0.97 -8.25
CA ASN A 38 -9.26 1.33 -9.19
C ASN A 38 -8.18 2.11 -8.45
N VAL A 39 -6.96 1.60 -8.50
CA VAL A 39 -5.80 2.15 -7.81
C VAL A 39 -4.71 2.43 -8.82
N VAL A 40 -4.02 3.53 -8.66
CA VAL A 40 -2.90 3.91 -9.51
C VAL A 40 -1.61 3.97 -8.69
N ALA A 41 -0.51 3.58 -9.30
CA ALA A 41 0.81 3.57 -8.70
C ALA A 41 1.80 4.36 -9.55
N ALA A 42 2.58 5.21 -8.90
CA ALA A 42 3.69 5.92 -9.50
C ALA A 42 4.98 5.11 -9.35
N VAL A 43 5.48 4.58 -10.45
CA VAL A 43 6.80 3.98 -10.51
C VAL A 43 7.80 5.09 -10.81
N VAL A 44 8.33 5.71 -9.76
CA VAL A 44 9.27 6.82 -9.87
C VAL A 44 10.68 6.27 -10.00
N VAL A 45 11.34 6.63 -11.07
CA VAL A 45 12.73 6.20 -11.36
C VAL A 45 13.63 7.44 -11.38
N ASP A 46 14.74 7.34 -10.67
CA ASP A 46 15.82 8.32 -10.68
C ASP A 46 17.17 7.60 -10.62
N ASP A 47 18.06 7.96 -11.53
CA ASP A 47 19.40 7.36 -11.63
C ASP A 47 19.39 5.82 -11.61
N GLY A 48 18.44 5.21 -12.34
CA GLY A 48 18.28 3.77 -12.44
C GLY A 48 17.71 3.09 -11.19
N LYS A 49 17.26 3.85 -10.21
CA LYS A 49 16.68 3.35 -8.96
C LYS A 49 15.20 3.67 -8.87
N TYR A 50 14.46 2.77 -8.25
CA TYR A 50 13.04 2.83 -8.04
C TYR A 50 12.72 3.31 -6.62
N LEU A 51 11.78 4.25 -6.50
CA LEU A 51 11.28 4.70 -5.21
C LEU A 51 10.27 3.68 -4.65
N CYS A 52 10.61 3.10 -3.52
CA CYS A 52 9.78 2.15 -2.78
C CYS A 52 9.34 2.79 -1.46
N MET A 53 8.07 2.66 -1.12
CA MET A 53 7.48 3.23 0.09
C MET A 53 6.98 2.13 1.01
N GLN A 54 7.19 2.28 2.32
CA GLN A 54 6.65 1.36 3.31
C GLN A 54 5.36 1.92 3.89
N ARG A 55 4.28 1.14 3.81
CA ARG A 55 2.97 1.50 4.37
C ARG A 55 3.01 1.62 5.87
N CYS A 56 2.22 2.55 6.40
CA CYS A 56 1.88 2.59 7.81
C CYS A 56 1.05 1.37 8.23
N ARG A 57 0.81 1.22 9.51
CA ARG A 57 -0.07 0.19 10.04
C ARG A 57 -1.47 0.33 9.46
N SER A 58 -2.06 -0.79 9.09
CA SER A 58 -3.41 -0.89 8.55
C SER A 58 -4.24 -1.83 9.40
N GLN A 59 -5.58 -1.67 9.33
CA GLN A 59 -6.52 -2.66 9.86
C GLN A 59 -6.38 -4.05 9.20
N TYR A 60 -5.76 -4.12 8.01
CA TYR A 60 -5.51 -5.35 7.28
C TYR A 60 -4.07 -5.80 7.48
N ALA A 61 -3.85 -6.89 8.22
CA ALA A 61 -2.52 -7.42 8.51
C ALA A 61 -1.74 -7.79 7.24
N TYR A 62 -2.42 -8.21 6.17
CA TYR A 62 -1.80 -8.62 4.92
C TYR A 62 -1.23 -7.48 4.07
N ILE A 63 -1.46 -6.21 4.45
CA ILE A 63 -0.85 -5.04 3.82
C ILE A 63 -0.12 -4.12 4.80
N THR A 64 -0.29 -4.34 6.11
CA THR A 64 0.34 -3.49 7.13
C THR A 64 1.86 -3.55 7.05
N GLU A 65 2.52 -2.41 7.06
CA GLU A 65 3.99 -2.28 6.99
C GLU A 65 4.65 -2.94 5.77
N HIS A 66 3.87 -3.37 4.78
CA HIS A 66 4.36 -3.86 3.51
C HIS A 66 4.85 -2.71 2.63
N TRP A 67 5.66 -3.06 1.63
CA TRP A 67 6.17 -2.11 0.65
C TRP A 67 5.24 -1.98 -0.54
N GLU A 68 5.20 -0.79 -1.10
CA GLU A 68 4.40 -0.44 -2.27
C GLU A 68 5.06 0.68 -3.08
N PHE A 69 4.60 0.87 -4.31
CA PHE A 69 4.83 2.11 -5.02
C PHE A 69 3.80 3.16 -4.55
N PRO A 70 4.19 4.44 -4.44
CA PRO A 70 3.27 5.48 -3.97
C PRO A 70 2.13 5.69 -4.97
N GLY A 71 0.96 6.01 -4.48
CA GLY A 71 -0.24 6.23 -5.26
C GLY A 71 -1.50 6.14 -4.42
N GLY A 72 -2.62 5.83 -5.03
CA GLY A 72 -3.87 5.70 -4.31
C GLY A 72 -5.08 5.42 -5.18
N LYS A 73 -6.25 5.45 -4.56
CA LYS A 73 -7.53 5.17 -5.20
C LYS A 73 -7.95 6.30 -6.13
N VAL A 74 -8.40 5.91 -7.33
CA VAL A 74 -9.03 6.84 -8.27
C VAL A 74 -10.42 7.18 -7.73
N GLU A 75 -10.68 8.45 -7.51
CA GLU A 75 -11.96 8.96 -7.07
C GLU A 75 -12.88 9.25 -8.28
N GLU A 76 -14.19 9.32 -8.01
CA GLU A 76 -15.17 9.61 -9.04
C GLU A 76 -14.84 10.93 -9.78
N GLY A 77 -14.81 10.86 -11.09
CA GLY A 77 -14.49 12.01 -11.95
C GLY A 77 -13.00 12.30 -12.15
N GLU A 78 -12.12 11.55 -11.48
CA GLU A 78 -10.68 11.70 -11.67
C GLU A 78 -10.17 10.84 -12.85
N THR A 79 -9.16 11.35 -13.53
CA THR A 79 -8.29 10.53 -14.39
C THR A 79 -7.17 9.90 -13.55
N ASP A 80 -6.54 8.86 -14.07
CA ASP A 80 -5.37 8.24 -13.41
C ASP A 80 -4.25 9.26 -13.14
N HIS A 81 -3.98 10.14 -14.11
CA HIS A 81 -2.97 11.19 -13.95
C HIS A 81 -3.30 12.17 -12.83
N HIS A 82 -4.56 12.64 -12.76
CA HIS A 82 -5.00 13.52 -11.68
C HIS A 82 -4.88 12.85 -10.32
N THR A 83 -5.25 11.58 -10.24
CA THR A 83 -5.13 10.81 -9.00
C THR A 83 -3.67 10.71 -8.54
N LEU A 84 -2.75 10.39 -9.46
CA LEU A 84 -1.33 10.31 -9.12
C LEU A 84 -0.78 11.65 -8.62
N LEU A 85 -1.07 12.74 -9.31
CA LEU A 85 -0.62 14.08 -8.90
C LEU A 85 -1.18 14.44 -7.51
N ARG A 86 -2.45 14.16 -7.27
CA ARG A 86 -3.13 14.43 -5.99
C ARG A 86 -2.56 13.58 -4.86
N GLU A 87 -2.50 12.27 -5.03
CA GLU A 87 -2.03 11.34 -4.00
C GLU A 87 -0.56 11.59 -3.61
N ILE A 88 0.30 11.80 -4.58
CA ILE A 88 1.72 12.12 -4.31
C ILE A 88 1.86 13.46 -3.60
N LYS A 89 1.02 14.43 -3.95
CA LYS A 89 1.01 15.73 -3.26
C LYS A 89 0.54 15.59 -1.81
N GLU A 90 -0.51 14.81 -1.56
CA GLU A 90 -1.05 14.55 -0.22
C GLU A 90 -0.06 13.75 0.66
N GLU A 91 0.53 12.69 0.10
CA GLU A 91 1.37 11.76 0.85
C GLU A 91 2.81 12.23 1.04
N MET A 92 3.32 13.04 0.11
CA MET A 92 4.75 13.36 0.03
C MET A 92 5.05 14.84 -0.17
N ASP A 93 4.07 15.70 -0.31
CA ASP A 93 4.23 17.12 -0.68
C ASP A 93 5.20 17.30 -1.87
N TRP A 94 5.01 16.47 -2.88
CA TRP A 94 5.93 16.38 -4.01
C TRP A 94 5.19 16.50 -5.34
N ASP A 95 5.80 17.19 -6.28
CA ASP A 95 5.33 17.28 -7.65
C ASP A 95 6.09 16.26 -8.50
N ILE A 96 5.36 15.49 -9.30
CA ILE A 96 5.93 14.48 -10.19
C ILE A 96 5.49 14.72 -11.64
N TYR A 97 6.23 14.14 -12.55
CA TYR A 97 5.87 14.04 -13.96
C TYR A 97 5.38 12.62 -14.25
N VAL A 98 4.13 12.50 -14.70
CA VAL A 98 3.54 11.21 -15.04
C VAL A 98 3.84 10.90 -16.50
N GLY A 99 4.56 9.81 -16.73
CA GLY A 99 4.92 9.33 -18.05
C GLY A 99 3.98 8.24 -18.58
N ARG A 100 4.54 7.26 -19.27
CA ARG A 100 3.75 6.22 -19.93
C ARG A 100 3.16 5.21 -18.94
N LYS A 101 2.01 4.68 -19.28
CA LYS A 101 1.41 3.54 -18.61
C LYS A 101 2.28 2.30 -18.80
N LEU A 102 2.59 1.60 -17.71
CA LEU A 102 3.33 0.33 -17.74
C LEU A 102 2.40 -0.87 -17.91
N GLY A 103 1.22 -0.80 -17.34
CA GLY A 103 0.22 -1.85 -17.39
C GLY A 103 -0.68 -1.87 -16.15
N SER A 104 -1.56 -2.84 -16.11
CA SER A 104 -2.47 -3.05 -14.99
C SER A 104 -2.43 -4.50 -14.53
N VAL A 105 -2.61 -4.70 -13.23
CA VAL A 105 -2.78 -6.01 -12.62
C VAL A 105 -4.05 -6.02 -11.78
N ILE A 106 -4.64 -7.20 -11.60
CA ILE A 106 -5.78 -7.40 -10.71
C ILE A 106 -5.28 -8.18 -9.50
N GLN A 107 -5.59 -7.68 -8.32
CA GLN A 107 -5.32 -8.36 -7.07
C GLN A 107 -6.59 -8.47 -6.24
N GLU A 108 -6.90 -9.69 -5.86
CA GLU A 108 -7.96 -10.00 -4.93
C GLU A 108 -7.40 -10.19 -3.53
N TYR A 109 -7.84 -9.34 -2.60
CA TYR A 109 -7.57 -9.47 -1.18
C TYR A 109 -8.79 -10.07 -0.46
N PRO A 110 -8.65 -10.56 0.77
CA PRO A 110 -9.79 -11.15 1.49
C PRO A 110 -11.00 -10.23 1.61
N ASP A 111 -10.80 -8.92 1.75
CA ASP A 111 -11.86 -7.94 2.03
C ASP A 111 -12.24 -7.07 0.81
N PHE A 112 -11.40 -7.01 -0.21
CA PHE A 112 -11.61 -6.18 -1.40
C PHE A 112 -10.78 -6.67 -2.60
N CYS A 113 -11.08 -6.13 -3.76
CA CYS A 113 -10.35 -6.39 -4.99
C CYS A 113 -9.86 -5.06 -5.57
N ILE A 114 -8.70 -5.06 -6.22
CA ILE A 114 -8.19 -3.87 -6.90
C ILE A 114 -7.80 -4.16 -8.34
N THR A 115 -7.97 -3.18 -9.20
CA THR A 115 -7.23 -3.04 -10.44
C THR A 115 -6.14 -2.00 -10.20
N LEU A 116 -4.89 -2.43 -10.20
CA LEU A 116 -3.73 -1.59 -9.93
C LEU A 116 -3.03 -1.27 -11.24
N THR A 117 -3.02 0.00 -11.60
CA THR A 117 -2.41 0.51 -12.84
C THR A 117 -1.15 1.30 -12.51
N ALA A 118 -0.04 0.92 -13.12
CA ALA A 118 1.25 1.57 -12.91
C ALA A 118 1.62 2.50 -14.06
N TYR A 119 2.19 3.64 -13.71
CA TYR A 119 2.75 4.62 -14.62
C TYR A 119 4.21 4.87 -14.31
N LEU A 120 5.04 4.93 -15.33
CA LEU A 120 6.42 5.38 -15.19
C LEU A 120 6.43 6.88 -14.93
N CYS A 121 7.08 7.30 -13.85
CA CYS A 121 7.10 8.68 -13.40
C CYS A 121 8.51 9.17 -13.16
N LYS A 122 8.64 10.48 -13.14
CA LYS A 122 9.86 11.20 -12.76
C LYS A 122 9.54 12.15 -11.62
N GLY A 123 10.41 12.23 -10.62
CA GLY A 123 10.27 13.17 -9.51
C GLY A 123 10.55 14.60 -9.93
N GLY A 124 9.94 15.55 -9.22
CA GLY A 124 10.22 16.98 -9.36
C GLY A 124 11.55 17.38 -8.70
N ASP A 125 11.92 18.64 -8.87
CA ASP A 125 13.24 19.16 -8.45
C ASP A 125 13.40 19.30 -6.93
N LYS A 126 12.30 19.43 -6.20
CA LYS A 126 12.31 19.51 -4.73
C LYS A 126 12.36 18.14 -4.11
N ALA A 127 13.03 18.02 -2.96
CA ALA A 127 12.96 16.81 -2.15
C ALA A 127 11.53 16.55 -1.65
N PHE A 128 11.09 15.31 -1.68
CA PHE A 128 9.81 14.92 -1.10
C PHE A 128 9.88 14.84 0.43
N LYS A 129 8.71 14.86 1.06
CA LYS A 129 8.54 14.66 2.49
C LYS A 129 7.87 13.31 2.76
N LEU A 130 8.21 12.70 3.89
CA LEU A 130 7.58 11.46 4.34
C LEU A 130 6.40 11.80 5.27
N LEU A 131 5.20 12.02 4.70
CA LEU A 131 4.03 12.48 5.45
C LEU A 131 3.09 11.34 5.86
N ASP A 132 3.01 10.28 5.06
CA ASP A 132 2.00 9.21 5.22
C ASP A 132 2.59 7.78 5.19
N HIS A 133 3.87 7.63 4.96
CA HIS A 133 4.56 6.34 4.94
C HIS A 133 5.53 6.23 6.12
N LEU A 134 5.86 4.99 6.52
CA LEU A 134 6.83 4.74 7.59
C LEU A 134 8.26 4.98 7.14
N ASP A 135 8.58 4.58 5.91
CA ASP A 135 9.94 4.60 5.39
C ASP A 135 9.91 4.63 3.86
N TYR A 136 11.07 4.89 3.26
CA TYR A 136 11.27 4.79 1.82
C TYR A 136 12.65 4.24 1.50
N LYS A 137 12.79 3.69 0.30
CA LYS A 137 14.08 3.24 -0.25
C LYS A 137 14.15 3.54 -1.73
N TRP A 138 15.34 3.90 -2.19
CA TRP A 138 15.69 3.91 -3.60
C TRP A 138 16.51 2.66 -3.90
N LEU A 139 15.95 1.76 -4.70
CA LEU A 139 16.54 0.46 -4.98
C LEU A 139 16.73 0.24 -6.49
N ALA A 140 17.85 -0.41 -6.84
CA ALA A 140 18.05 -0.92 -8.18
C ALA A 140 17.08 -2.08 -8.48
N ARG A 141 16.86 -2.37 -9.76
CA ARG A 141 15.89 -3.40 -10.19
C ARG A 141 16.12 -4.75 -9.50
N GLU A 142 17.35 -5.19 -9.41
CA GLU A 142 17.75 -6.48 -8.83
C GLU A 142 17.55 -6.55 -7.30
N GLU A 143 17.40 -5.41 -6.64
CA GLU A 143 17.19 -5.35 -5.17
C GLU A 143 15.70 -5.40 -4.79
N LEU A 144 14.79 -5.18 -5.74
CA LEU A 144 13.36 -5.05 -5.47
C LEU A 144 12.73 -6.32 -4.91
N ASP A 145 13.16 -7.49 -5.37
CA ASP A 145 12.58 -8.78 -4.95
C ASP A 145 12.79 -9.09 -3.46
N ALA A 146 13.76 -8.42 -2.81
CA ALA A 146 14.06 -8.62 -1.40
C ALA A 146 13.04 -7.95 -0.47
N LEU A 147 12.23 -7.01 -0.96
CA LEU A 147 11.25 -6.32 -0.12
C LEU A 147 9.98 -7.16 0.08
N ASN A 148 9.35 -6.96 1.23
CA ASN A 148 8.04 -7.53 1.54
C ASN A 148 6.93 -6.66 0.93
N TRP A 149 6.70 -6.81 -0.37
CA TRP A 149 5.68 -6.08 -1.11
C TRP A 149 4.26 -6.50 -0.73
N THR A 150 3.30 -5.58 -0.85
CA THR A 150 1.89 -5.97 -1.00
C THR A 150 1.76 -6.88 -2.21
N GLU A 151 0.80 -7.81 -2.21
CA GLU A 151 0.68 -8.78 -3.30
C GLU A 151 0.40 -8.11 -4.66
N GLY A 152 -0.41 -7.04 -4.68
CA GLY A 152 -0.68 -6.27 -5.89
C GLY A 152 0.57 -5.61 -6.45
N ASP A 153 1.34 -4.93 -5.62
CA ASP A 153 2.57 -4.25 -6.03
C ASP A 153 3.66 -5.24 -6.46
N ARG A 154 3.72 -6.42 -5.83
CA ARG A 154 4.62 -7.49 -6.27
C ARG A 154 4.38 -7.89 -7.72
N LYS A 155 3.13 -7.96 -8.15
CA LYS A 155 2.78 -8.24 -9.55
C LYS A 155 3.26 -7.16 -10.51
N LEU A 156 3.33 -5.90 -10.04
CA LEU A 156 3.84 -4.80 -10.86
C LEU A 156 5.32 -4.96 -11.21
N LEU A 157 6.11 -5.68 -10.41
CA LEU A 157 7.53 -5.89 -10.67
C LEU A 157 7.79 -6.52 -12.05
N ALA A 158 6.87 -7.36 -12.52
CA ALA A 158 6.96 -7.96 -13.86
C ALA A 158 6.73 -6.96 -15.01
N LEU A 159 6.16 -5.79 -14.73
CA LEU A 159 5.85 -4.75 -15.71
C LEU A 159 6.92 -3.66 -15.80
N LEU A 160 7.91 -3.68 -14.91
CA LEU A 160 8.95 -2.66 -14.86
C LEU A 160 9.90 -2.74 -16.07
N PRO A 161 10.35 -1.57 -16.57
CA PRO A 161 11.34 -1.53 -17.64
C PRO A 161 12.72 -2.01 -17.22
#